data_27634c72e57d2775c9d6107435587324
#
_entry.id   27634c72e57d2775c9d6107435587324
#
_cell.length_a   1.000
_cell.length_b   1.000
_cell.length_c   1.000
_cell.angle_alpha   90.00
_cell.angle_beta   90.00
_cell.angle_gamma   90.00
#
_symmetry.space_group_name_H-M   'P 1'
#
loop_
_entity.id
_entity.type
_entity.pdbx_description
1 polymer ?
#
loop_
_entity_poly.entity_id
_entity_poly.type
_entity_poly.pdbx_seq_one_letter_code
_entity_poly.pdbx_strand_id
1 'polypeptide(L)'
;PKQAFVYQRDGLVICRDGLIEAVGPFADVKAALPPDVAVVDHSGCLIAPGFIDTHIHYVQLGVIGAQGHQLLDWLNDFTFIAEQAFADEAVARDTARLFCDELLRHGTTTALVFCSVHAGSVDALFEEAQSRNLRLIAGKVLMDRHAPAALLDTAQSGYDQSKALIKRWHGRGRALYAITPRFAATSTPEQLELAGALWKEHPDVLVQTHISENKDEIAWVGKLFPQRQDYLDVYDHYGLTGRRAVFAHGIHLGERELCRCHETGTALSHCPTSNTFLGSGLFRARDVKDPKRPVHVGLGTDIGGGTSFSMLATMSEAYKVAQLGSRPIDVIEAFFLATLGGARALALDDRIGTLAPGREADMVVLDPNATPLLAFRNGRSRSITETLAVLTTLGDDRAVRATYVAGQQRRPSG
;
A
#
# COMPACT_ATOMS: atom_id res chain seq x y z
N PRO A 1 12.54 -10.22 14.68
CA PRO A 1 11.85 -8.93 14.65
C PRO A 1 12.00 -8.14 15.95
N LYS A 2 11.92 -8.79 17.15
CA LYS A 2 12.02 -8.08 18.45
C LYS A 2 13.31 -7.28 18.65
N GLN A 3 14.37 -7.58 17.92
CA GLN A 3 15.64 -6.84 17.91
C GLN A 3 15.72 -5.81 16.76
N ALA A 4 14.66 -5.71 15.94
CA ALA A 4 14.67 -4.90 14.72
C ALA A 4 14.00 -3.52 14.88
N PHE A 5 13.59 -3.14 16.09
CA PHE A 5 13.06 -1.80 16.35
C PHE A 5 13.86 -1.12 17.47
N VAL A 6 13.99 0.19 17.35
CA VAL A 6 14.60 1.05 18.38
C VAL A 6 13.50 1.98 18.90
N TYR A 7 13.35 2.06 20.21
CA TYR A 7 12.45 2.99 20.88
C TYR A 7 13.25 3.98 21.74
N GLN A 8 13.08 5.26 21.44
CA GLN A 8 13.63 6.36 22.23
C GLN A 8 12.49 6.97 23.06
N ARG A 9 12.58 6.89 24.39
CA ARG A 9 11.52 7.36 25.29
C ARG A 9 11.31 8.87 25.20
N ASP A 10 12.40 9.61 25.08
CA ASP A 10 12.45 11.06 24.88
C ASP A 10 13.31 11.30 23.65
N GLY A 11 12.69 11.20 22.48
CA GLY A 11 13.35 11.23 21.17
C GLY A 11 13.23 12.57 20.47
N LEU A 12 14.26 12.92 19.70
CA LEU A 12 14.25 14.05 18.77
C LEU A 12 14.55 13.56 17.36
N VAL A 13 13.80 14.06 16.38
CA VAL A 13 14.07 13.91 14.95
C VAL A 13 14.37 15.28 14.38
N ILE A 14 15.53 15.45 13.76
CA ILE A 14 15.91 16.68 13.04
C ILE A 14 15.72 16.42 11.55
N CYS A 15 14.99 17.32 10.90
CA CYS A 15 14.69 17.25 9.47
C CYS A 15 15.30 18.47 8.77
N ARG A 16 15.96 18.25 7.63
CA ARG A 16 16.49 19.30 6.75
C ARG A 16 16.23 18.92 5.30
N ASP A 17 15.72 19.85 4.51
CA ASP A 17 15.48 19.71 3.07
C ASP A 17 14.68 18.44 2.71
N GLY A 18 13.71 18.09 3.55
CA GLY A 18 12.85 16.93 3.36
C GLY A 18 13.43 15.60 3.79
N LEU A 19 14.66 15.57 4.32
CA LEU A 19 15.34 14.37 4.81
C LEU A 19 15.52 14.41 6.32
N ILE A 20 15.66 13.24 6.92
CA ILE A 20 16.06 13.08 8.32
C ILE A 20 17.57 13.33 8.40
N GLU A 21 17.97 14.34 9.13
CA GLU A 21 19.39 14.66 9.37
C GLU A 21 19.93 13.91 10.58
N ALA A 22 19.15 13.85 11.67
CA ALA A 22 19.53 13.13 12.88
C ALA A 22 18.29 12.63 13.63
N VAL A 23 18.48 11.56 14.40
CA VAL A 23 17.47 10.99 15.30
C VAL A 23 18.16 10.36 16.49
N GLY A 24 17.60 10.53 17.69
CA GLY A 24 18.15 9.94 18.90
C GLY A 24 17.51 10.49 20.18
N PRO A 25 18.07 10.18 21.36
CA PRO A 25 17.65 10.78 22.60
C PRO A 25 17.73 12.30 22.53
N PHE A 26 16.71 13.00 23.02
CA PHE A 26 16.66 14.47 23.00
C PHE A 26 17.93 15.11 23.61
N ALA A 27 18.37 14.58 24.74
CA ALA A 27 19.56 15.10 25.44
C ALA A 27 20.82 15.07 24.57
N ASP A 28 20.97 14.04 23.72
CA ASP A 28 22.16 13.83 22.91
C ASP A 28 22.09 14.63 21.59
N VAL A 29 20.90 14.68 20.98
CA VAL A 29 20.70 15.23 19.64
C VAL A 29 20.46 16.75 19.67
N LYS A 30 19.89 17.29 20.75
CA LYS A 30 19.58 18.72 20.85
C LYS A 30 20.77 19.66 20.66
N ALA A 31 21.96 19.22 20.98
CA ALA A 31 23.18 20.02 20.80
C ALA A 31 23.50 20.30 19.32
N ALA A 32 22.96 19.51 18.39
CA ALA A 32 23.07 19.70 16.95
C ALA A 32 22.00 20.64 16.37
N LEU A 33 21.05 21.14 17.20
CA LEU A 33 20.01 22.06 16.72
C LEU A 33 20.63 23.42 16.39
N PRO A 34 20.36 23.97 15.19
CA PRO A 34 20.65 25.38 14.91
C PRO A 34 19.86 26.30 15.86
N PRO A 35 20.40 27.50 16.19
CA PRO A 35 19.76 28.39 17.16
C PRO A 35 18.36 28.86 16.77
N ASP A 36 18.06 28.95 15.47
CA ASP A 36 16.81 29.49 14.94
C ASP A 36 15.88 28.41 14.34
N VAL A 37 16.10 27.11 14.68
CA VAL A 37 15.28 26.04 14.16
C VAL A 37 13.89 26.02 14.84
N ALA A 38 12.82 25.84 14.06
CA ALA A 38 11.50 25.63 14.61
C ALA A 38 11.41 24.25 15.28
N VAL A 39 11.03 24.22 16.55
CA VAL A 39 10.81 23.00 17.33
C VAL A 39 9.31 22.77 17.50
N VAL A 40 8.82 21.60 17.13
CA VAL A 40 7.43 21.17 17.38
C VAL A 40 7.45 20.14 18.49
N ASP A 41 6.73 20.42 19.57
CA ASP A 41 6.64 19.53 20.73
C ASP A 41 5.50 18.52 20.54
N HIS A 42 5.86 17.25 20.50
CA HIS A 42 4.97 16.08 20.47
C HIS A 42 5.08 15.22 21.73
N SER A 43 5.47 15.81 22.86
CA SER A 43 5.56 15.10 24.14
C SER A 43 4.26 14.36 24.46
N GLY A 44 4.38 13.12 24.92
CA GLY A 44 3.24 12.24 25.17
C GLY A 44 2.74 11.46 23.95
N CYS A 45 3.23 11.78 22.74
CA CYS A 45 2.93 11.06 21.51
C CYS A 45 4.09 10.16 21.08
N LEU A 46 3.84 9.30 20.09
CA LEU A 46 4.85 8.45 19.45
C LEU A 46 5.11 8.96 18.03
N ILE A 47 6.36 9.26 17.71
CA ILE A 47 6.78 9.55 16.34
C ILE A 47 7.26 8.24 15.72
N ALA A 48 6.62 7.83 14.62
CA ALA A 48 6.96 6.64 13.86
C ALA A 48 7.18 6.99 12.38
N PRO A 49 7.84 6.12 11.59
CA PRO A 49 7.84 6.28 10.12
C PRO A 49 6.41 6.39 9.60
N GLY A 50 6.18 7.23 8.60
CA GLY A 50 4.89 7.34 7.93
C GLY A 50 4.43 5.97 7.42
N PHE A 51 3.13 5.69 7.52
CA PHE A 51 2.59 4.41 7.05
C PHE A 51 2.69 4.29 5.54
N ILE A 52 2.87 3.05 5.09
CA ILE A 52 3.01 2.66 3.69
C ILE A 52 1.91 1.67 3.35
N ASP A 53 1.04 2.07 2.44
CA ASP A 53 -0.04 1.24 1.91
C ASP A 53 0.42 0.60 0.59
N THR A 54 0.58 -0.72 0.58
CA THR A 54 1.13 -1.42 -0.59
C THR A 54 0.08 -1.87 -1.59
N HIS A 55 -1.21 -1.57 -1.36
CA HIS A 55 -2.31 -1.83 -2.29
C HIS A 55 -3.58 -1.10 -1.89
N ILE A 56 -4.06 -0.21 -2.75
CA ILE A 56 -5.26 0.58 -2.52
C ILE A 56 -5.85 1.09 -3.86
N HIS A 57 -7.19 1.23 -3.95
CA HIS A 57 -7.88 1.74 -5.13
C HIS A 57 -8.55 3.08 -4.83
N TYR A 58 -8.06 4.20 -5.38
CA TYR A 58 -8.73 5.48 -5.15
C TYR A 58 -10.07 5.57 -5.87
N VAL A 59 -10.23 4.85 -6.98
CA VAL A 59 -11.45 4.83 -7.80
C VAL A 59 -12.61 4.05 -7.18
N GLN A 60 -12.36 3.40 -6.05
CA GLN A 60 -13.36 2.57 -5.34
C GLN A 60 -13.86 3.20 -4.04
N LEU A 61 -13.56 4.48 -3.77
CA LEU A 61 -14.05 5.16 -2.57
C LEU A 61 -15.58 5.07 -2.46
N GLY A 62 -16.29 5.19 -3.56
CA GLY A 62 -17.75 5.18 -3.61
C GLY A 62 -18.39 3.83 -3.29
N VAL A 63 -17.61 2.75 -3.21
CA VAL A 63 -18.14 1.39 -2.96
C VAL A 63 -17.67 0.80 -1.62
N ILE A 64 -17.01 1.59 -0.78
CA ILE A 64 -16.65 1.16 0.59
C ILE A 64 -17.92 0.73 1.31
N GLY A 65 -17.91 -0.49 1.87
CA GLY A 65 -19.05 -1.03 2.62
C GLY A 65 -20.14 -1.66 1.75
N ALA A 66 -19.97 -1.80 0.45
CA ALA A 66 -20.86 -2.58 -0.41
C ALA A 66 -20.76 -4.08 -0.04
N GLN A 67 -21.80 -4.61 0.59
CA GLN A 67 -21.85 -5.95 1.19
C GLN A 67 -22.61 -6.98 0.35
N GLY A 68 -22.40 -8.24 0.67
CA GLY A 68 -23.29 -9.33 0.29
C GLY A 68 -22.82 -10.20 -0.87
N HIS A 69 -21.63 -9.96 -1.42
CA HIS A 69 -21.14 -10.68 -2.60
C HIS A 69 -19.71 -11.21 -2.41
N GLN A 70 -19.41 -12.31 -3.11
CA GLN A 70 -18.04 -12.78 -3.34
C GLN A 70 -17.38 -11.91 -4.41
N LEU A 71 -16.04 -11.98 -4.52
CA LEU A 71 -15.22 -11.13 -5.36
C LEU A 71 -15.79 -10.87 -6.76
N LEU A 72 -16.09 -11.91 -7.54
CA LEU A 72 -16.48 -11.76 -8.95
C LEU A 72 -17.84 -11.06 -9.13
N ASP A 73 -18.81 -11.37 -8.28
CA ASP A 73 -20.11 -10.70 -8.28
C ASP A 73 -19.96 -9.26 -7.78
N TRP A 74 -19.17 -9.03 -6.73
CA TRP A 74 -18.88 -7.71 -6.18
C TRP A 74 -18.23 -6.78 -7.22
N LEU A 75 -17.31 -7.31 -8.04
CA LEU A 75 -16.69 -6.55 -9.13
C LEU A 75 -17.75 -6.08 -10.15
N ASN A 76 -18.67 -6.95 -10.55
CA ASN A 76 -19.68 -6.63 -11.54
C ASN A 76 -20.78 -5.71 -11.02
N ASP A 77 -21.24 -5.93 -9.77
CA ASP A 77 -22.41 -5.27 -9.23
C ASP A 77 -22.09 -3.87 -8.66
N PHE A 78 -20.84 -3.64 -8.23
CA PHE A 78 -20.43 -2.39 -7.59
C PHE A 78 -19.23 -1.72 -8.25
N THR A 79 -18.12 -2.45 -8.38
CA THR A 79 -16.82 -1.87 -8.69
C THR A 79 -16.74 -1.34 -10.11
N PHE A 80 -17.06 -2.17 -11.11
CA PHE A 80 -17.03 -1.76 -12.51
C PHE A 80 -18.02 -0.64 -12.81
N ILE A 81 -19.15 -0.58 -12.10
CA ILE A 81 -20.10 0.52 -12.23
C ILE A 81 -19.48 1.83 -11.75
N ALA A 82 -18.88 1.83 -10.56
CA ALA A 82 -18.25 3.00 -9.97
C ALA A 82 -17.05 3.51 -10.79
N GLU A 83 -16.22 2.59 -11.28
CA GLU A 83 -14.99 2.96 -12.01
C GLU A 83 -15.26 3.61 -13.37
N GLN A 84 -16.41 3.35 -14.01
CA GLN A 84 -16.79 4.01 -15.27
C GLN A 84 -16.94 5.54 -15.12
N ALA A 85 -17.33 6.02 -13.93
CA ALA A 85 -17.47 7.45 -13.67
C ALA A 85 -16.16 8.23 -13.81
N PHE A 86 -15.00 7.55 -13.74
CA PHE A 86 -13.69 8.17 -13.85
C PHE A 86 -13.25 8.52 -15.29
N ALA A 87 -14.12 8.30 -16.27
CA ALA A 87 -14.04 8.94 -17.58
C ALA A 87 -14.24 10.47 -17.48
N ASP A 88 -14.97 10.94 -16.47
CA ASP A 88 -15.13 12.36 -16.14
C ASP A 88 -13.95 12.84 -15.28
N GLU A 89 -13.19 13.81 -15.81
CA GLU A 89 -12.04 14.38 -15.12
C GLU A 89 -12.39 15.10 -13.82
N ALA A 90 -13.60 15.68 -13.71
CA ALA A 90 -14.05 16.32 -12.48
C ALA A 90 -14.26 15.30 -11.37
N VAL A 91 -14.91 14.18 -11.67
CA VAL A 91 -15.06 13.05 -10.75
C VAL A 91 -13.70 12.52 -10.31
N ALA A 92 -12.78 12.32 -11.27
CA ALA A 92 -11.43 11.84 -10.97
C ALA A 92 -10.68 12.79 -10.03
N ARG A 93 -10.73 14.10 -10.27
CA ARG A 93 -10.05 15.13 -9.48
C ARG A 93 -10.63 15.28 -8.08
N ASP A 94 -11.96 15.35 -7.96
CA ASP A 94 -12.62 15.50 -6.65
C ASP A 94 -12.39 14.26 -5.77
N THR A 95 -12.44 13.07 -6.37
CA THR A 95 -12.14 11.82 -5.66
C THR A 95 -10.67 11.74 -5.27
N ALA A 96 -9.74 12.14 -6.15
CA ALA A 96 -8.30 12.16 -5.84
C ALA A 96 -7.97 13.10 -4.68
N ARG A 97 -8.65 14.26 -4.61
CA ARG A 97 -8.51 15.21 -3.48
C ARG A 97 -8.91 14.56 -2.17
N LEU A 98 -10.12 14.00 -2.11
CA LEU A 98 -10.63 13.31 -0.92
C LEU A 98 -9.71 12.15 -0.52
N PHE A 99 -9.30 11.35 -1.50
CA PHE A 99 -8.40 10.20 -1.29
C PHE A 99 -7.06 10.62 -0.66
N CYS A 100 -6.41 11.65 -1.20
CA CYS A 100 -5.14 12.14 -0.66
C CYS A 100 -5.31 12.72 0.75
N ASP A 101 -6.43 13.38 1.04
CA ASP A 101 -6.74 13.90 2.36
C ASP A 101 -6.97 12.77 3.37
N GLU A 102 -7.65 11.68 2.97
CA GLU A 102 -7.84 10.51 3.84
C GLU A 102 -6.52 9.76 4.11
N LEU A 103 -5.63 9.63 3.13
CA LEU A 103 -4.28 9.10 3.37
C LEU A 103 -3.56 9.89 4.48
N LEU A 104 -3.56 11.23 4.37
CA LEU A 104 -2.92 12.10 5.36
C LEU A 104 -3.61 12.02 6.73
N ARG A 105 -4.96 11.97 6.77
CA ARG A 105 -5.75 11.82 7.99
C ARG A 105 -5.38 10.55 8.75
N HIS A 106 -5.05 9.49 8.04
CA HIS A 106 -4.70 8.18 8.61
C HIS A 106 -3.20 7.93 8.75
N GLY A 107 -2.34 8.94 8.49
CA GLY A 107 -0.89 8.83 8.67
C GLY A 107 -0.15 8.10 7.55
N THR A 108 -0.82 7.82 6.43
CA THR A 108 -0.21 7.18 5.26
C THR A 108 0.48 8.23 4.39
N THR A 109 1.78 8.07 4.20
CA THR A 109 2.63 9.01 3.44
C THR A 109 3.06 8.46 2.09
N THR A 110 2.95 7.14 1.91
CA THR A 110 3.27 6.42 0.67
C THR A 110 2.19 5.40 0.38
N ALA A 111 1.72 5.33 -0.88
CA ALA A 111 0.75 4.32 -1.30
C ALA A 111 1.02 3.83 -2.73
N LEU A 112 0.75 2.53 -2.97
CA LEU A 112 0.70 1.89 -4.29
C LEU A 112 -0.76 1.80 -4.72
N VAL A 113 -1.14 2.62 -5.72
CA VAL A 113 -2.53 2.97 -6.01
C VAL A 113 -2.97 2.46 -7.37
N PHE A 114 -4.12 1.78 -7.39
CA PHE A 114 -4.86 1.49 -8.61
C PHE A 114 -5.71 2.69 -9.02
N CYS A 115 -5.53 3.14 -10.27
CA CYS A 115 -6.40 4.11 -10.92
C CYS A 115 -7.48 3.39 -11.75
N SER A 116 -8.15 4.12 -12.65
CA SER A 116 -9.05 3.58 -13.67
C SER A 116 -8.27 3.23 -14.97
N VAL A 117 -8.96 2.67 -15.95
CA VAL A 117 -8.43 2.52 -17.33
C VAL A 117 -8.25 3.87 -18.03
N HIS A 118 -8.91 4.92 -17.57
CA HIS A 118 -8.84 6.26 -18.14
C HIS A 118 -7.56 6.98 -17.71
N ALA A 119 -6.72 7.41 -18.65
CA ALA A 119 -5.46 8.07 -18.39
C ALA A 119 -5.62 9.33 -17.52
N GLY A 120 -6.69 10.10 -17.70
CA GLY A 120 -7.02 11.28 -16.90
C GLY A 120 -7.16 11.01 -15.40
N SER A 121 -7.55 9.78 -15.02
CA SER A 121 -7.61 9.40 -13.61
C SER A 121 -6.22 9.35 -12.95
N VAL A 122 -5.19 8.97 -13.71
CA VAL A 122 -3.79 8.97 -13.24
C VAL A 122 -3.27 10.39 -13.13
N ASP A 123 -3.57 11.24 -14.13
CA ASP A 123 -3.17 12.65 -14.12
C ASP A 123 -3.78 13.36 -12.89
N ALA A 124 -5.08 13.20 -12.64
CA ALA A 124 -5.77 13.78 -11.49
C ALA A 124 -5.16 13.35 -10.15
N LEU A 125 -4.85 12.06 -10.00
CA LEU A 125 -4.25 11.54 -8.78
C LEU A 125 -2.84 12.11 -8.54
N PHE A 126 -1.98 12.15 -9.56
CA PHE A 126 -0.62 12.65 -9.39
C PHE A 126 -0.58 14.18 -9.20
N GLU A 127 -1.48 14.96 -9.81
CA GLU A 127 -1.61 16.39 -9.56
C GLU A 127 -1.95 16.66 -8.08
N GLU A 128 -2.94 15.96 -7.53
CA GLU A 128 -3.33 16.10 -6.12
C GLU A 128 -2.23 15.60 -5.16
N ALA A 129 -1.55 14.49 -5.48
CA ALA A 129 -0.43 14.00 -4.70
C ALA A 129 0.75 14.98 -4.68
N GLN A 130 1.06 15.58 -5.83
CA GLN A 130 2.15 16.55 -5.97
C GLN A 130 1.89 17.82 -5.16
N SER A 131 0.64 18.32 -5.11
CA SER A 131 0.26 19.50 -4.30
C SER A 131 0.53 19.29 -2.81
N ARG A 132 0.44 18.04 -2.34
CA ARG A 132 0.69 17.61 -0.95
C ARG A 132 2.10 17.05 -0.74
N ASN A 133 2.88 16.90 -1.81
CA ASN A 133 4.19 16.24 -1.82
C ASN A 133 4.14 14.78 -1.35
N LEU A 134 2.98 14.10 -1.52
CA LEU A 134 2.83 12.67 -1.18
C LEU A 134 3.68 11.80 -2.12
N ARG A 135 4.20 10.68 -1.60
CA ARG A 135 4.85 9.66 -2.43
C ARG A 135 3.80 8.65 -2.89
N LEU A 136 3.23 8.88 -4.06
CA LEU A 136 2.33 7.90 -4.67
C LEU A 136 3.00 7.17 -5.82
N ILE A 137 2.70 5.88 -5.89
CA ILE A 137 3.06 4.99 -6.98
C ILE A 137 1.74 4.58 -7.62
N ALA A 138 1.52 4.90 -8.88
CA ALA A 138 0.23 4.66 -9.51
C ALA A 138 0.37 4.38 -11.00
N GLY A 139 -0.64 3.77 -11.60
CA GLY A 139 -0.71 3.58 -13.04
C GLY A 139 -2.14 3.35 -13.50
N LYS A 140 -2.37 3.64 -14.80
CA LYS A 140 -3.67 3.29 -15.39
C LYS A 140 -3.84 1.78 -15.41
N VAL A 141 -5.03 1.33 -15.06
CA VAL A 141 -5.40 -0.08 -15.13
C VAL A 141 -5.45 -0.54 -16.58
N LEU A 142 -4.94 -1.74 -16.83
CA LEU A 142 -5.00 -2.43 -18.13
C LEU A 142 -6.06 -3.51 -18.05
N MET A 143 -7.05 -3.40 -18.91
CA MET A 143 -8.11 -4.41 -19.15
C MET A 143 -8.50 -4.34 -20.63
N ASP A 144 -8.46 -5.47 -21.35
CA ASP A 144 -8.88 -5.57 -22.75
C ASP A 144 -9.89 -6.68 -23.00
N ARG A 145 -10.36 -7.35 -21.94
CA ARG A 145 -11.44 -8.35 -21.97
C ARG A 145 -12.16 -8.45 -20.63
N HIS A 146 -13.32 -9.08 -20.63
CA HIS A 146 -14.11 -9.46 -19.45
C HIS A 146 -14.41 -8.31 -18.48
N ALA A 147 -14.61 -7.12 -19.03
CA ALA A 147 -15.06 -5.93 -18.32
C ALA A 147 -16.11 -5.18 -19.17
N PRO A 148 -16.89 -4.26 -18.61
CA PRO A 148 -17.77 -3.40 -19.38
C PRO A 148 -17.02 -2.64 -20.48
N ALA A 149 -17.65 -2.43 -21.63
CA ALA A 149 -17.02 -1.79 -22.79
C ALA A 149 -16.38 -0.43 -22.48
N ALA A 150 -16.97 0.35 -21.55
CA ALA A 150 -16.43 1.63 -21.10
C ALA A 150 -15.14 1.51 -20.27
N LEU A 151 -14.78 0.30 -19.83
CA LEU A 151 -13.56 0.00 -19.06
C LEU A 151 -12.58 -0.89 -19.86
N LEU A 152 -12.73 -1.00 -21.17
CA LEU A 152 -11.83 -1.78 -22.00
C LEU A 152 -10.86 -0.90 -22.79
N ASP A 153 -9.59 -1.30 -22.76
CA ASP A 153 -8.55 -0.87 -23.68
C ASP A 153 -8.47 -1.81 -24.88
N THR A 154 -7.55 -1.53 -25.79
CA THR A 154 -6.86 -2.57 -26.58
C THR A 154 -5.46 -2.78 -25.97
N ALA A 155 -4.85 -3.92 -26.26
CA ALA A 155 -3.47 -4.18 -25.81
C ALA A 155 -2.52 -3.04 -26.23
N GLN A 156 -2.64 -2.54 -27.47
CA GLN A 156 -1.82 -1.43 -27.99
C GLN A 156 -2.14 -0.09 -27.30
N SER A 157 -3.43 0.28 -27.15
CA SER A 157 -3.77 1.56 -26.50
C SER A 157 -3.37 1.58 -25.03
N GLY A 158 -3.47 0.45 -24.34
CA GLY A 158 -3.00 0.30 -22.97
C GLY A 158 -1.50 0.53 -22.83
N TYR A 159 -0.71 -0.04 -23.75
CA TYR A 159 0.74 0.18 -23.85
C TYR A 159 1.08 1.64 -24.13
N ASP A 160 0.52 2.24 -25.18
CA ASP A 160 0.85 3.60 -25.62
C ASP A 160 0.52 4.63 -24.55
N GLN A 161 -0.67 4.53 -23.94
CA GLN A 161 -1.08 5.44 -22.87
C GLN A 161 -0.22 5.28 -21.61
N SER A 162 0.10 4.04 -21.22
CA SER A 162 0.99 3.78 -20.09
C SER A 162 2.39 4.36 -20.32
N LYS A 163 2.95 4.17 -21.52
CA LYS A 163 4.25 4.74 -21.91
C LYS A 163 4.24 6.29 -21.86
N ALA A 164 3.16 6.91 -22.33
CA ALA A 164 3.01 8.37 -22.25
C ALA A 164 2.92 8.87 -20.80
N LEU A 165 2.20 8.14 -19.91
CA LEU A 165 2.08 8.46 -18.50
C LEU A 165 3.40 8.24 -17.74
N ILE A 166 4.16 7.19 -18.06
CA ILE A 166 5.52 6.98 -17.53
C ILE A 166 6.38 8.20 -17.84
N LYS A 167 6.43 8.61 -19.10
CA LYS A 167 7.20 9.79 -19.53
C LYS A 167 6.77 11.08 -18.82
N ARG A 168 5.47 11.21 -18.49
CA ARG A 168 4.92 12.42 -17.86
C ARG A 168 5.19 12.47 -16.36
N TRP A 169 5.08 11.34 -15.67
CA TRP A 169 4.99 11.30 -14.21
C TRP A 169 6.12 10.56 -13.49
N HIS A 170 6.70 9.51 -14.09
CA HIS A 170 7.70 8.71 -13.39
C HIS A 170 8.94 9.55 -13.05
N GLY A 171 9.29 9.60 -11.76
CA GLY A 171 10.42 10.40 -11.27
C GLY A 171 10.16 11.91 -11.16
N ARG A 172 8.94 12.39 -11.48
CA ARG A 172 8.58 13.79 -11.31
C ARG A 172 8.23 14.08 -9.84
N GLY A 173 9.09 14.81 -9.14
CA GLY A 173 8.98 14.99 -7.70
C GLY A 173 9.06 13.63 -6.98
N ARG A 174 7.98 13.27 -6.29
CA ARG A 174 7.90 12.00 -5.56
C ARG A 174 7.00 10.96 -6.25
N ALA A 175 6.45 11.27 -7.44
CA ALA A 175 5.61 10.37 -8.22
C ALA A 175 6.41 9.24 -8.84
N LEU A 176 5.91 8.01 -8.75
CA LEU A 176 6.44 6.83 -9.43
C LEU A 176 5.31 6.14 -10.19
N TYR A 177 5.62 5.57 -11.34
CA TYR A 177 4.63 4.85 -12.13
C TYR A 177 4.67 3.35 -11.84
N ALA A 178 3.50 2.70 -11.91
CA ALA A 178 3.37 1.24 -11.90
C ALA A 178 2.59 0.78 -13.13
N ILE A 179 3.12 -0.17 -13.88
CA ILE A 179 2.38 -0.89 -14.92
C ILE A 179 1.36 -1.76 -14.22
N THR A 180 0.07 -1.61 -14.57
CA THR A 180 -1.03 -2.09 -13.74
C THR A 180 -2.01 -2.97 -14.52
N PRO A 181 -1.66 -4.21 -14.94
CA PRO A 181 -2.67 -5.19 -15.33
C PRO A 181 -3.60 -5.42 -14.13
N ARG A 182 -4.94 -5.29 -14.31
CA ARG A 182 -5.84 -5.45 -13.15
C ARG A 182 -5.68 -6.83 -12.54
N PHE A 183 -5.93 -7.87 -13.31
CA PHE A 183 -5.60 -9.27 -13.01
C PHE A 183 -5.66 -10.09 -14.30
N ALA A 184 -5.13 -11.32 -14.30
CA ALA A 184 -4.95 -12.09 -15.52
C ALA A 184 -6.25 -12.38 -16.29
N ALA A 185 -7.40 -12.48 -15.61
CA ALA A 185 -8.66 -12.75 -16.28
C ALA A 185 -9.15 -11.59 -17.16
N THR A 186 -8.80 -10.34 -16.83
CA THR A 186 -9.20 -9.16 -17.61
C THR A 186 -8.17 -8.70 -18.64
N SER A 187 -7.06 -9.43 -18.80
CA SER A 187 -6.03 -9.15 -19.80
C SER A 187 -5.86 -10.31 -20.77
N THR A 188 -5.82 -10.03 -22.07
CA THR A 188 -5.44 -11.03 -23.08
C THR A 188 -3.95 -11.35 -22.99
N PRO A 189 -3.49 -12.48 -23.61
CA PRO A 189 -2.07 -12.75 -23.78
C PRO A 189 -1.31 -11.58 -24.40
N GLU A 190 -1.86 -10.92 -25.39
CA GLU A 190 -1.28 -9.79 -26.09
C GLU A 190 -1.10 -8.58 -25.17
N GLN A 191 -2.08 -8.29 -24.31
CA GLN A 191 -1.98 -7.18 -23.34
C GLN A 191 -0.91 -7.47 -22.29
N LEU A 192 -0.83 -8.70 -21.76
CA LEU A 192 0.21 -9.09 -20.81
C LEU A 192 1.62 -9.07 -21.45
N GLU A 193 1.74 -9.49 -22.71
CA GLU A 193 3.01 -9.43 -23.45
C GLU A 193 3.48 -7.98 -23.62
N LEU A 194 2.59 -7.07 -24.02
CA LEU A 194 2.92 -5.65 -24.15
C LEU A 194 3.21 -5.00 -22.78
N ALA A 195 2.54 -5.40 -21.71
CA ALA A 195 2.87 -4.94 -20.36
C ALA A 195 4.29 -5.37 -19.95
N GLY A 196 4.67 -6.62 -20.23
CA GLY A 196 6.03 -7.12 -19.99
C GLY A 196 7.09 -6.45 -20.87
N ALA A 197 6.77 -6.16 -22.14
CA ALA A 197 7.63 -5.40 -23.03
C ALA A 197 7.86 -3.96 -22.49
N LEU A 198 6.79 -3.30 -22.06
CA LEU A 198 6.88 -1.97 -21.48
C LEU A 198 7.75 -1.95 -20.21
N TRP A 199 7.66 -2.99 -19.38
CA TRP A 199 8.51 -3.08 -18.19
C TRP A 199 9.98 -3.30 -18.52
N LYS A 200 10.30 -4.04 -19.57
CA LYS A 200 11.68 -4.18 -20.08
C LYS A 200 12.26 -2.86 -20.61
N GLU A 201 11.42 -2.02 -21.22
CA GLU A 201 11.82 -0.68 -21.66
C GLU A 201 12.03 0.31 -20.51
N HIS A 202 11.28 0.12 -19.39
CA HIS A 202 11.30 0.99 -18.23
C HIS A 202 11.51 0.16 -16.94
N PRO A 203 12.71 -0.40 -16.70
CA PRO A 203 12.95 -1.35 -15.61
C PRO A 203 12.93 -0.71 -14.22
N ASP A 204 12.90 0.61 -14.13
CA ASP A 204 12.81 1.39 -12.90
C ASP A 204 11.38 1.66 -12.43
N VAL A 205 10.36 1.45 -13.27
CA VAL A 205 8.96 1.51 -12.84
C VAL A 205 8.57 0.25 -12.08
N LEU A 206 7.46 0.32 -11.35
CA LEU A 206 6.92 -0.86 -10.67
C LEU A 206 5.91 -1.60 -11.57
N VAL A 207 5.57 -2.81 -11.15
CA VAL A 207 4.42 -3.58 -11.65
C VAL A 207 3.51 -3.87 -10.48
N GLN A 208 2.20 -3.73 -10.65
CA GLN A 208 1.20 -4.14 -9.66
C GLN A 208 0.06 -4.90 -10.33
N THR A 209 -0.48 -5.89 -9.64
CA THR A 209 -1.64 -6.67 -10.07
C THR A 209 -2.25 -7.42 -8.89
N HIS A 210 -3.39 -8.10 -9.11
CA HIS A 210 -4.00 -9.02 -8.16
C HIS A 210 -3.62 -10.46 -8.50
N ILE A 211 -3.50 -11.31 -7.49
CA ILE A 211 -3.18 -12.73 -7.67
C ILE A 211 -3.81 -13.60 -6.59
N SER A 212 -4.45 -14.69 -7.02
CA SER A 212 -4.88 -15.80 -6.16
C SER A 212 -5.64 -15.36 -4.92
N GLU A 213 -6.56 -14.40 -5.11
CA GLU A 213 -7.42 -13.88 -4.05
C GLU A 213 -8.59 -14.81 -3.76
N ASN A 214 -9.27 -15.30 -4.81
CA ASN A 214 -10.48 -16.10 -4.69
C ASN A 214 -10.34 -17.40 -5.49
N LYS A 215 -10.96 -18.49 -5.02
CA LYS A 215 -10.87 -19.81 -5.68
C LYS A 215 -11.54 -19.84 -7.04
N ASP A 216 -12.65 -19.14 -7.21
CA ASP A 216 -13.36 -19.07 -8.50
C ASP A 216 -12.56 -18.23 -9.50
N GLU A 217 -11.89 -17.17 -9.05
CA GLU A 217 -10.93 -16.40 -9.83
C GLU A 217 -9.78 -17.29 -10.32
N ILE A 218 -9.16 -18.08 -9.45
CA ILE A 218 -8.07 -19.00 -9.80
C ILE A 218 -8.55 -20.03 -10.84
N ALA A 219 -9.73 -20.61 -10.62
CA ALA A 219 -10.31 -21.58 -11.55
C ALA A 219 -10.61 -20.94 -12.93
N TRP A 220 -11.03 -19.68 -12.92
CA TRP A 220 -11.29 -18.93 -14.16
C TRP A 220 -9.98 -18.64 -14.91
N VAL A 221 -8.95 -18.15 -14.24
CA VAL A 221 -7.62 -17.93 -14.84
C VAL A 221 -7.03 -19.22 -15.41
N GLY A 222 -7.18 -20.35 -14.68
CA GLY A 222 -6.74 -21.67 -15.17
C GLY A 222 -7.44 -22.10 -16.48
N LYS A 223 -8.73 -21.74 -16.66
CA LYS A 223 -9.44 -21.98 -17.92
C LYS A 223 -8.97 -21.08 -19.07
N LEU A 224 -8.61 -19.83 -18.77
CA LEU A 224 -8.17 -18.85 -19.76
C LEU A 224 -6.72 -19.07 -20.21
N PHE A 225 -5.90 -19.66 -19.35
CA PHE A 225 -4.48 -19.93 -19.60
C PHE A 225 -4.12 -21.41 -19.34
N PRO A 226 -4.76 -22.37 -20.05
CA PRO A 226 -4.63 -23.80 -19.74
C PRO A 226 -3.21 -24.36 -19.98
N GLN A 227 -2.33 -23.63 -20.64
CA GLN A 227 -0.93 -24.00 -20.88
C GLN A 227 0.00 -23.53 -19.75
N ARG A 228 -0.49 -22.80 -18.75
CA ARG A 228 0.29 -22.34 -17.59
C ARG A 228 0.13 -23.30 -16.42
N GLN A 229 1.19 -23.43 -15.61
CA GLN A 229 1.20 -24.38 -14.48
C GLN A 229 0.28 -23.96 -13.35
N ASP A 230 0.24 -22.64 -13.09
CA ASP A 230 -0.58 -22.00 -12.07
C ASP A 230 -0.77 -20.52 -12.38
N TYR A 231 -1.39 -19.78 -11.46
CA TYR A 231 -1.71 -18.37 -11.66
C TYR A 231 -0.46 -17.49 -11.77
N LEU A 232 0.55 -17.70 -10.91
CA LEU A 232 1.80 -16.93 -10.97
C LEU A 232 2.56 -17.19 -12.27
N ASP A 233 2.52 -18.41 -12.80
CA ASP A 233 3.15 -18.76 -14.08
C ASP A 233 2.59 -17.95 -15.26
N VAL A 234 1.35 -17.46 -15.18
CA VAL A 234 0.80 -16.53 -16.17
C VAL A 234 1.64 -15.26 -16.20
N TYR A 235 1.84 -14.61 -15.05
CA TYR A 235 2.61 -13.36 -14.99
C TYR A 235 4.11 -13.57 -15.25
N ASP A 236 4.67 -14.66 -14.74
CA ASP A 236 6.08 -15.00 -14.94
C ASP A 236 6.41 -15.24 -16.41
N HIS A 237 5.54 -15.91 -17.16
CA HIS A 237 5.68 -16.15 -18.59
C HIS A 237 5.79 -14.85 -19.40
N TYR A 238 5.00 -13.82 -19.05
CA TYR A 238 5.05 -12.53 -19.73
C TYR A 238 6.09 -11.56 -19.12
N GLY A 239 6.94 -12.05 -18.21
CA GLY A 239 8.02 -11.28 -17.64
C GLY A 239 7.57 -10.17 -16.69
N LEU A 240 6.44 -10.38 -15.97
CA LEU A 240 5.87 -9.44 -15.02
C LEU A 240 6.25 -9.75 -13.56
N THR A 241 7.14 -10.73 -13.31
CA THR A 241 7.69 -11.04 -11.98
C THR A 241 9.07 -10.43 -11.80
N GLY A 242 9.37 -9.90 -10.60
CA GLY A 242 10.66 -9.27 -10.31
C GLY A 242 10.66 -8.41 -9.05
N ARG A 243 11.82 -7.86 -8.72
CA ARG A 243 12.06 -7.08 -7.48
C ARG A 243 11.15 -5.84 -7.32
N ARG A 244 10.59 -5.31 -8.38
CA ARG A 244 9.68 -4.16 -8.40
C ARG A 244 8.24 -4.54 -8.74
N ALA A 245 7.92 -5.84 -8.68
CA ALA A 245 6.55 -6.33 -8.83
C ALA A 245 5.92 -6.56 -7.46
N VAL A 246 4.71 -6.03 -7.26
CA VAL A 246 3.91 -6.17 -6.04
C VAL A 246 2.55 -6.73 -6.40
N PHE A 247 2.26 -7.93 -5.92
CA PHE A 247 1.01 -8.62 -6.21
C PHE A 247 0.11 -8.65 -4.98
N ALA A 248 -1.11 -8.17 -5.13
CA ALA A 248 -2.07 -8.09 -4.05
C ALA A 248 -2.68 -9.46 -3.72
N HIS A 249 -3.03 -9.65 -2.46
CA HIS A 249 -3.66 -10.81 -1.85
C HIS A 249 -2.74 -12.03 -1.74
N GLY A 250 -2.63 -12.87 -2.77
CA GLY A 250 -1.78 -14.07 -2.73
C GLY A 250 -2.19 -15.10 -1.66
N ILE A 251 -3.51 -15.16 -1.33
CA ILE A 251 -4.06 -15.98 -0.24
C ILE A 251 -3.86 -17.47 -0.51
N HIS A 252 -4.07 -17.86 -1.76
CA HIS A 252 -4.11 -19.26 -2.17
C HIS A 252 -2.86 -19.70 -2.95
N LEU A 253 -1.74 -18.96 -2.85
CA LEU A 253 -0.48 -19.36 -3.51
C LEU A 253 0.04 -20.68 -2.98
N GLY A 254 0.47 -21.55 -3.90
CA GLY A 254 1.14 -22.81 -3.60
C GLY A 254 2.63 -22.64 -3.31
N GLU A 255 3.30 -23.73 -2.89
CA GLU A 255 4.73 -23.69 -2.56
C GLU A 255 5.60 -23.28 -3.75
N ARG A 256 5.31 -23.80 -4.96
CA ARG A 256 6.05 -23.44 -6.18
C ARG A 256 5.98 -21.94 -6.45
N GLU A 257 4.79 -21.36 -6.33
CA GLU A 257 4.56 -19.94 -6.56
C GLU A 257 5.30 -19.08 -5.53
N LEU A 258 5.30 -19.48 -4.26
CA LEU A 258 6.04 -18.80 -3.19
C LEU A 258 7.57 -18.89 -3.40
N CYS A 259 8.09 -20.05 -3.83
CA CYS A 259 9.48 -20.20 -4.22
C CYS A 259 9.82 -19.24 -5.38
N ARG A 260 8.96 -19.17 -6.40
CA ARG A 260 9.19 -18.30 -7.53
C ARG A 260 9.12 -16.81 -7.16
N CYS A 261 8.20 -16.39 -6.29
CA CYS A 261 8.19 -15.02 -5.74
C CYS A 261 9.50 -14.71 -5.02
N HIS A 262 10.03 -15.64 -4.23
CA HIS A 262 11.32 -15.48 -3.57
C HIS A 262 12.48 -15.32 -4.56
N GLU A 263 12.58 -16.19 -5.55
CA GLU A 263 13.65 -16.21 -6.56
C GLU A 263 13.67 -14.92 -7.38
N THR A 264 12.51 -14.42 -7.78
CA THR A 264 12.38 -13.21 -8.60
C THR A 264 12.46 -11.94 -7.77
N GLY A 265 12.22 -12.03 -6.47
CA GLY A 265 12.06 -10.88 -5.58
C GLY A 265 10.68 -10.22 -5.67
N THR A 266 9.70 -10.86 -6.31
CA THR A 266 8.31 -10.40 -6.36
C THR A 266 7.74 -10.32 -4.94
N ALA A 267 7.13 -9.18 -4.60
CA ALA A 267 6.53 -8.93 -3.30
C ALA A 267 5.02 -9.20 -3.29
N LEU A 268 4.48 -9.42 -2.10
CA LEU A 268 3.04 -9.55 -1.89
C LEU A 268 2.51 -8.40 -1.03
N SER A 269 1.28 -7.96 -1.32
CA SER A 269 0.52 -7.07 -0.46
C SER A 269 -0.57 -7.85 0.29
N HIS A 270 -0.47 -7.90 1.62
CA HIS A 270 -1.48 -8.50 2.47
C HIS A 270 -2.60 -7.49 2.76
N CYS A 271 -3.81 -7.79 2.27
CA CYS A 271 -5.00 -6.94 2.37
C CYS A 271 -6.04 -7.55 3.33
N PRO A 272 -5.77 -7.58 4.66
CA PRO A 272 -6.56 -8.39 5.59
C PRO A 272 -8.02 -7.95 5.68
N THR A 273 -8.31 -6.65 5.65
CA THR A 273 -9.68 -6.12 5.77
C THR A 273 -10.55 -6.51 4.58
N SER A 274 -10.01 -6.43 3.37
CA SER A 274 -10.69 -6.87 2.14
C SER A 274 -10.87 -8.38 2.10
N ASN A 275 -9.80 -9.14 2.36
CA ASN A 275 -9.83 -10.59 2.32
C ASN A 275 -10.90 -11.19 3.23
N THR A 276 -11.12 -10.59 4.40
CA THR A 276 -12.15 -11.03 5.35
C THR A 276 -13.53 -10.49 4.98
N PHE A 277 -13.63 -9.26 4.49
CA PHE A 277 -14.89 -8.64 4.10
C PHE A 277 -15.53 -9.35 2.89
N LEU A 278 -14.74 -9.69 1.88
CA LEU A 278 -15.19 -10.41 0.68
C LEU A 278 -15.20 -11.95 0.87
N GLY A 279 -14.77 -12.45 2.04
CA GLY A 279 -14.72 -13.88 2.31
C GLY A 279 -13.69 -14.64 1.47
N SER A 280 -12.66 -13.98 0.96
CA SER A 280 -11.64 -14.56 0.09
C SER A 280 -10.77 -15.61 0.81
N GLY A 281 -10.48 -15.40 2.11
CA GLY A 281 -9.76 -16.35 2.94
C GLY A 281 -8.70 -15.71 3.87
N LEU A 282 -7.88 -16.54 4.49
CA LEU A 282 -6.88 -16.13 5.46
C LEU A 282 -5.47 -16.17 4.86
N PHE A 283 -4.80 -15.00 4.80
CA PHE A 283 -3.42 -14.91 4.34
C PHE A 283 -2.45 -15.62 5.31
N ARG A 284 -1.55 -16.41 4.77
CA ARG A 284 -0.62 -17.26 5.55
C ARG A 284 0.73 -16.56 5.76
N ALA A 285 0.74 -15.43 6.49
CA ALA A 285 1.90 -14.56 6.66
C ALA A 285 3.18 -15.30 7.07
N ARG A 286 3.10 -16.28 7.96
CA ARG A 286 4.27 -17.06 8.41
C ARG A 286 4.81 -17.99 7.32
N ASP A 287 3.93 -18.58 6.50
CA ASP A 287 4.36 -19.45 5.40
C ASP A 287 5.03 -18.61 4.30
N VAL A 288 4.43 -17.48 3.96
CA VAL A 288 4.98 -16.53 2.96
C VAL A 288 6.36 -16.00 3.38
N LYS A 289 6.56 -15.77 4.69
CA LYS A 289 7.82 -15.29 5.27
C LYS A 289 8.72 -16.41 5.81
N ASP A 290 8.56 -17.65 5.34
CA ASP A 290 9.43 -18.76 5.75
C ASP A 290 10.91 -18.37 5.55
N PRO A 291 11.77 -18.48 6.60
CA PRO A 291 13.19 -18.12 6.48
C PRO A 291 13.96 -18.80 5.37
N LYS A 292 13.51 -19.96 4.90
CA LYS A 292 14.14 -20.71 3.80
C LYS A 292 13.88 -20.07 2.44
N ARG A 293 12.73 -19.40 2.28
CA ARG A 293 12.34 -18.70 1.05
C ARG A 293 11.46 -17.48 1.37
N PRO A 294 12.00 -16.48 2.08
CA PRO A 294 11.22 -15.33 2.51
C PRO A 294 10.78 -14.50 1.31
N VAL A 295 9.49 -14.21 1.24
CA VAL A 295 8.91 -13.25 0.31
C VAL A 295 8.74 -11.90 1.02
N HIS A 296 8.99 -10.79 0.33
CA HIS A 296 8.68 -9.46 0.85
C HIS A 296 7.18 -9.26 0.93
N VAL A 297 6.72 -8.74 2.08
CA VAL A 297 5.29 -8.49 2.31
C VAL A 297 5.12 -7.10 2.89
N GLY A 298 4.19 -6.34 2.33
CA GLY A 298 3.63 -5.13 2.93
C GLY A 298 2.17 -5.32 3.31
N LEU A 299 1.58 -4.34 4.00
CA LEU A 299 0.14 -4.27 4.24
C LEU A 299 -0.52 -3.36 3.23
N GLY A 300 -1.68 -3.76 2.73
CA GLY A 300 -2.57 -2.95 1.90
C GLY A 300 -3.93 -2.78 2.56
N THR A 301 -4.52 -1.59 2.46
CA THR A 301 -5.89 -1.36 2.92
C THR A 301 -6.92 -1.88 1.94
N ASP A 302 -6.57 -1.84 0.65
CA ASP A 302 -7.42 -2.29 -0.45
C ASP A 302 -8.82 -1.66 -0.44
N ILE A 303 -8.88 -0.33 -0.26
CA ILE A 303 -10.14 0.42 -0.44
C ILE A 303 -10.63 0.21 -1.89
N GLY A 304 -11.84 -0.23 -2.21
CA GLY A 304 -13.12 -0.39 -1.53
C GLY A 304 -13.55 -1.83 -1.16
N GLY A 305 -12.84 -2.93 -1.52
CA GLY A 305 -13.05 -4.22 -0.85
C GLY A 305 -12.61 -4.13 0.61
N GLY A 306 -11.55 -3.40 0.90
CA GLY A 306 -11.14 -3.05 2.24
C GLY A 306 -12.03 -1.99 2.88
N THR A 307 -12.17 -2.04 4.19
CA THR A 307 -13.20 -1.35 4.97
C THR A 307 -12.70 -0.08 5.68
N SER A 308 -11.41 0.26 5.59
CA SER A 308 -10.85 1.39 6.32
C SER A 308 -9.52 1.86 5.71
N PHE A 309 -9.31 3.18 5.66
CA PHE A 309 -8.01 3.80 5.36
C PHE A 309 -6.99 3.63 6.49
N SER A 310 -7.44 3.24 7.68
CA SER A 310 -6.57 3.16 8.86
C SER A 310 -5.62 1.98 8.78
N MET A 311 -4.32 2.27 8.68
CA MET A 311 -3.28 1.24 8.82
C MET A 311 -3.27 0.63 10.23
N LEU A 312 -3.75 1.35 11.27
CA LEU A 312 -3.94 0.76 12.60
C LEU A 312 -5.02 -0.34 12.57
N ALA A 313 -6.16 -0.07 11.92
CA ALA A 313 -7.21 -1.08 11.74
C ALA A 313 -6.72 -2.25 10.87
N THR A 314 -5.97 -1.97 9.80
CA THR A 314 -5.38 -2.99 8.92
C THR A 314 -4.40 -3.89 9.69
N MET A 315 -3.55 -3.33 10.55
CA MET A 315 -2.68 -4.10 11.45
C MET A 315 -3.47 -4.95 12.45
N SER A 316 -4.57 -4.41 13.02
CA SER A 316 -5.47 -5.16 13.90
C SER A 316 -6.07 -6.37 13.19
N GLU A 317 -6.52 -6.18 11.96
CA GLU A 317 -7.11 -7.28 11.18
C GLU A 317 -6.05 -8.32 10.77
N ALA A 318 -4.85 -7.87 10.37
CA ALA A 318 -3.72 -8.79 10.11
C ALA A 318 -3.38 -9.66 11.32
N TYR A 319 -3.42 -9.09 12.53
CA TYR A 319 -3.25 -9.85 13.78
C TYR A 319 -4.35 -10.91 13.95
N LYS A 320 -5.64 -10.54 13.78
CA LYS A 320 -6.77 -11.49 13.92
C LYS A 320 -6.70 -12.60 12.87
N VAL A 321 -6.41 -12.27 11.61
CA VAL A 321 -6.22 -13.25 10.53
C VAL A 321 -5.10 -14.25 10.89
N ALA A 322 -3.97 -13.75 11.41
CA ALA A 322 -2.85 -14.59 11.83
C ALA A 322 -3.22 -15.50 13.03
N GLN A 323 -4.03 -15.00 13.98
CA GLN A 323 -4.56 -15.80 15.10
C GLN A 323 -5.47 -16.92 14.59
N LEU A 324 -6.40 -16.62 13.68
CA LEU A 324 -7.28 -17.63 13.07
C LEU A 324 -6.50 -18.68 12.29
N GLY A 325 -5.40 -18.30 11.66
CA GLY A 325 -4.46 -19.20 10.98
C GLY A 325 -3.53 -19.98 11.92
N SER A 326 -3.72 -19.87 13.25
CA SER A 326 -2.90 -20.53 14.29
C SER A 326 -1.39 -20.21 14.20
N ARG A 327 -1.03 -19.10 13.58
CA ARG A 327 0.35 -18.63 13.41
C ARG A 327 0.45 -17.11 13.67
N PRO A 328 0.31 -16.69 14.95
CA PRO A 328 0.20 -15.28 15.29
C PRO A 328 1.44 -14.46 14.89
N ILE A 329 1.19 -13.23 14.50
CA ILE A 329 2.20 -12.18 14.39
C ILE A 329 2.10 -11.29 15.63
N ASP A 330 3.20 -10.66 16.05
CA ASP A 330 3.16 -9.68 17.12
C ASP A 330 2.98 -8.23 16.55
N VAL A 331 2.72 -7.28 17.45
CA VAL A 331 2.46 -5.90 17.05
C VAL A 331 3.68 -5.25 16.37
N ILE A 332 4.90 -5.65 16.73
CA ILE A 332 6.13 -5.13 16.09
C ILE A 332 6.22 -5.64 14.65
N GLU A 333 5.85 -6.90 14.42
CA GLU A 333 5.75 -7.44 13.05
C GLU A 333 4.68 -6.70 12.25
N ALA A 334 3.52 -6.40 12.84
CA ALA A 334 2.47 -5.63 12.16
C ALA A 334 2.93 -4.21 11.79
N PHE A 335 3.56 -3.49 12.71
CA PHE A 335 4.17 -2.17 12.43
C PHE A 335 5.28 -2.26 11.37
N PHE A 336 6.10 -3.31 11.42
CA PHE A 336 7.12 -3.55 10.39
C PHE A 336 6.48 -3.69 9.01
N LEU A 337 5.39 -4.46 8.87
CA LEU A 337 4.69 -4.64 7.60
C LEU A 337 4.08 -3.33 7.06
N ALA A 338 3.62 -2.44 7.95
CA ALA A 338 3.04 -1.13 7.62
C ALA A 338 4.09 -0.02 7.38
N THR A 339 5.38 -0.29 7.60
CA THR A 339 6.48 0.68 7.48
C THR A 339 7.63 0.11 6.64
N LEU A 340 8.71 -0.38 7.26
CA LEU A 340 9.89 -0.90 6.54
C LEU A 340 9.58 -2.14 5.68
N GLY A 341 8.66 -2.99 6.10
CA GLY A 341 8.17 -4.13 5.30
C GLY A 341 7.51 -3.67 4.01
N GLY A 342 6.62 -2.67 4.10
CA GLY A 342 6.02 -2.01 2.94
C GLY A 342 7.05 -1.34 2.04
N ALA A 343 8.02 -0.61 2.62
CA ALA A 343 9.11 -0.01 1.86
C ALA A 343 9.94 -1.05 1.09
N ARG A 344 10.23 -2.19 1.71
CA ARG A 344 10.93 -3.31 1.08
C ARG A 344 10.11 -3.96 -0.03
N ALA A 345 8.81 -4.12 0.18
CA ALA A 345 7.91 -4.63 -0.86
C ALA A 345 7.90 -3.71 -2.10
N LEU A 346 7.93 -2.39 -1.89
CA LEU A 346 7.97 -1.38 -2.95
C LEU A 346 9.38 -1.13 -3.53
N ALA A 347 10.43 -1.81 -3.04
CA ALA A 347 11.82 -1.54 -3.41
C ALA A 347 12.26 -0.07 -3.16
N LEU A 348 11.80 0.52 -2.05
CA LEU A 348 12.05 1.90 -1.61
C LEU A 348 12.65 1.98 -0.20
N ASP A 349 13.16 0.89 0.35
CA ASP A 349 13.72 0.82 1.70
C ASP A 349 15.07 1.54 1.86
N ASP A 350 15.62 2.02 0.77
CA ASP A 350 16.71 2.98 0.73
C ASP A 350 16.26 4.44 0.98
N ARG A 351 14.96 4.75 0.87
CA ARG A 351 14.39 6.10 0.96
C ARG A 351 13.45 6.29 2.14
N ILE A 352 12.56 5.32 2.40
CA ILE A 352 11.44 5.43 3.35
C ILE A 352 11.34 4.21 4.28
N GLY A 353 10.40 4.25 5.21
CA GLY A 353 10.04 3.13 6.08
C GLY A 353 10.81 3.07 7.41
N THR A 354 11.77 3.96 7.63
CA THR A 354 12.49 4.11 8.91
C THR A 354 12.77 5.59 9.20
N LEU A 355 13.07 5.90 10.47
CA LEU A 355 13.54 7.23 10.89
C LEU A 355 15.07 7.36 10.89
N ALA A 356 15.75 6.66 10.00
CA ALA A 356 17.21 6.72 9.91
C ALA A 356 17.69 7.99 9.19
N PRO A 357 18.86 8.55 9.55
CA PRO A 357 19.47 9.66 8.83
C PRO A 357 19.63 9.36 7.33
N GLY A 358 19.38 10.37 6.49
CA GLY A 358 19.40 10.27 5.03
C GLY A 358 18.10 9.73 4.41
N ARG A 359 17.12 9.29 5.21
CA ARG A 359 15.78 8.90 4.73
C ARG A 359 14.89 10.12 4.55
N GLU A 360 13.89 10.01 3.68
CA GLU A 360 12.84 11.01 3.56
C GLU A 360 12.11 11.17 4.90
N ALA A 361 11.87 12.40 5.31
CA ALA A 361 11.27 12.73 6.60
C ALA A 361 9.75 12.55 6.58
N ASP A 362 9.30 11.35 6.24
CA ASP A 362 7.92 10.91 6.26
C ASP A 362 7.62 10.27 7.61
N MET A 363 6.71 10.91 8.37
CA MET A 363 6.45 10.49 9.75
C MET A 363 4.96 10.57 10.08
N VAL A 364 4.52 9.70 10.96
CA VAL A 364 3.24 9.78 11.64
C VAL A 364 3.46 10.00 13.13
N VAL A 365 2.68 10.91 13.71
CA VAL A 365 2.64 11.16 15.16
C VAL A 365 1.36 10.57 15.69
N LEU A 366 1.49 9.58 16.57
CA LEU A 366 0.39 8.84 17.16
C LEU A 366 0.19 9.28 18.62
N ASP A 367 -1.03 9.69 18.96
CA ASP A 367 -1.44 10.03 20.32
C ASP A 367 -2.09 8.81 20.99
N PRO A 368 -1.41 8.14 21.93
CA PRO A 368 -1.96 7.00 22.64
C PRO A 368 -3.05 7.38 23.65
N ASN A 369 -3.33 8.67 23.81
CA ASN A 369 -4.32 9.20 24.73
C ASN A 369 -5.44 10.00 24.01
N ALA A 370 -5.54 9.90 22.70
CA ALA A 370 -6.45 10.68 21.86
C ALA A 370 -7.93 10.56 22.23
N THR A 371 -8.34 9.46 22.85
CA THR A 371 -9.70 9.27 23.36
C THR A 371 -9.70 8.82 24.83
N PRO A 372 -10.80 9.03 25.59
CA PRO A 372 -10.86 8.57 26.98
C PRO A 372 -10.56 7.08 27.15
N LEU A 373 -11.02 6.22 26.21
CA LEU A 373 -10.76 4.78 26.26
C LEU A 373 -9.29 4.46 25.96
N LEU A 374 -8.68 5.12 24.98
CA LEU A 374 -7.25 4.99 24.71
C LEU A 374 -6.42 5.40 25.92
N ALA A 375 -6.68 6.58 26.50
CA ALA A 375 -5.99 7.07 27.69
C ALA A 375 -6.14 6.13 28.89
N PHE A 376 -7.37 5.64 29.13
CA PHE A 376 -7.64 4.69 30.21
C PHE A 376 -6.84 3.39 30.04
N ARG A 377 -6.84 2.83 28.84
CA ARG A 377 -6.14 1.56 28.57
C ARG A 377 -4.61 1.76 28.51
N ASN A 378 -4.15 2.85 27.88
CA ASN A 378 -2.72 3.16 27.78
C ASN A 378 -2.09 3.42 29.16
N GLY A 379 -2.80 4.09 30.08
CA GLY A 379 -2.34 4.29 31.46
C GLY A 379 -2.07 3.00 32.25
N ARG A 380 -2.43 1.84 31.71
CA ARG A 380 -2.16 0.50 32.24
C ARG A 380 -1.10 -0.27 31.45
N SER A 381 -0.59 0.32 30.37
CA SER A 381 0.48 -0.28 29.56
C SER A 381 1.81 -0.25 30.34
N ARG A 382 2.52 -1.38 30.33
CA ARG A 382 3.80 -1.55 31.03
C ARG A 382 5.00 -1.46 30.10
N SER A 383 4.76 -1.43 28.80
CA SER A 383 5.80 -1.39 27.76
C SER A 383 5.30 -0.67 26.52
N ILE A 384 6.26 -0.22 25.69
CA ILE A 384 5.92 0.36 24.38
C ILE A 384 5.16 -0.65 23.50
N THR A 385 5.48 -1.93 23.59
CA THR A 385 4.79 -2.98 22.84
C THR A 385 3.31 -3.07 23.22
N GLU A 386 2.97 -2.93 24.51
CA GLU A 386 1.57 -2.87 24.94
C GLU A 386 0.89 -1.59 24.45
N THR A 387 1.55 -0.42 24.50
CA THR A 387 1.01 0.83 23.96
C THR A 387 0.72 0.72 22.47
N LEU A 388 1.63 0.14 21.68
CA LEU A 388 1.43 -0.10 20.25
C LEU A 388 0.27 -1.07 20.00
N ALA A 389 0.13 -2.14 20.80
CA ALA A 389 -0.98 -3.06 20.71
C ALA A 389 -2.34 -2.40 21.03
N VAL A 390 -2.37 -1.48 21.99
CA VAL A 390 -3.56 -0.68 22.30
C VAL A 390 -3.92 0.23 21.13
N LEU A 391 -2.93 0.93 20.55
CA LEU A 391 -3.13 1.79 19.38
C LEU A 391 -3.66 1.00 18.17
N THR A 392 -3.12 -0.17 17.86
CA THR A 392 -3.62 -0.99 16.74
C THR A 392 -5.03 -1.54 17.00
N THR A 393 -5.41 -1.73 18.25
CA THR A 393 -6.73 -2.33 18.60
C THR A 393 -7.83 -1.29 18.72
N LEU A 394 -7.54 -0.12 19.28
CA LEU A 394 -8.52 0.91 19.64
C LEU A 394 -8.32 2.22 18.87
N GLY A 395 -7.17 2.39 18.19
CA GLY A 395 -6.85 3.62 17.47
C GLY A 395 -7.54 3.69 16.11
N ASP A 396 -7.89 4.91 15.73
CA ASP A 396 -8.40 5.29 14.43
C ASP A 396 -7.74 6.62 14.00
N ASP A 397 -8.34 7.38 13.09
CA ASP A 397 -7.82 8.68 12.63
C ASP A 397 -7.64 9.69 13.78
N ARG A 398 -8.44 9.62 14.85
CA ARG A 398 -8.29 10.47 16.04
C ARG A 398 -6.98 10.24 16.77
N ALA A 399 -6.40 9.05 16.67
CA ALA A 399 -5.09 8.73 17.21
C ALA A 399 -3.94 9.29 16.35
N VAL A 400 -4.19 9.74 15.13
CA VAL A 400 -3.20 10.39 14.27
C VAL A 400 -3.15 11.89 14.58
N ARG A 401 -2.22 12.29 15.42
CA ARG A 401 -2.03 13.68 15.85
C ARG A 401 -1.50 14.57 14.74
N ALA A 402 -0.59 14.05 13.94
CA ALA A 402 0.03 14.75 12.82
C ALA A 402 0.62 13.77 11.80
N THR A 403 0.63 14.17 10.54
CA THR A 403 1.31 13.49 9.45
C THR A 403 2.31 14.44 8.83
N TYR A 404 3.57 14.01 8.72
CA TYR A 404 4.66 14.77 8.11
C TYR A 404 5.05 14.11 6.79
N VAL A 405 5.14 14.91 5.75
CA VAL A 405 5.60 14.51 4.42
C VAL A 405 6.82 15.34 4.07
N ALA A 406 7.94 14.69 3.86
CA ALA A 406 9.22 15.35 3.63
C ALA A 406 9.50 16.45 4.69
N GLY A 407 9.32 16.14 5.97
CA GLY A 407 9.56 17.01 7.11
C GLY A 407 8.55 18.14 7.31
N GLN A 408 7.54 18.28 6.45
CA GLN A 408 6.49 19.29 6.58
C GLN A 408 5.19 18.66 7.07
N GLN A 409 4.63 19.23 8.14
CA GLN A 409 3.32 18.81 8.60
C GLN A 409 2.27 19.08 7.51
N ARG A 410 1.54 18.04 7.14
CA ARG A 410 0.41 18.13 6.21
C ARG A 410 -0.89 17.91 6.97
N ARG A 411 -1.89 18.69 6.61
CA ARG A 411 -3.26 18.55 7.12
C ARG A 411 -4.17 18.26 5.94
N PRO A 412 -5.24 17.47 6.15
CA PRO A 412 -6.31 17.37 5.15
C PRO A 412 -6.83 18.76 4.80
N SER A 413 -7.23 18.95 3.55
CA SER A 413 -7.96 20.16 3.13
C SER A 413 -9.28 20.19 3.92
N GLY A 414 -9.55 21.28 4.65
CA GLY A 414 -10.73 21.43 5.52
C GLY A 414 -12.04 21.45 4.73
#